data_a9bee78a10e13ef27577a95595ccec78
#
_entry.id   a9bee78a10e13ef27577a95595ccec78
#
_cell.length_a   1.000
_cell.length_b   1.000
_cell.length_c   1.000
_cell.angle_alpha   90.00
_cell.angle_beta   90.00
_cell.angle_gamma   90.00
#
_symmetry.space_group_name_H-M   'P 1'
#
loop_
_entity.id
_entity.type
_entity.pdbx_description
1 polymer ?
#
loop_
_entity_poly.entity_id
_entity_poly.type
_entity_poly.pdbx_seq_one_letter_code
_entity_poly.pdbx_strand_id
1 'polypeptide(L)'
;MTDVVGASATGHGLARRCRRRWIRGVALGAGVLLVGAVGGGWALYAKLSHNITADDAAAAELARYERERPSELVRGAQNILLIGSDSRAGDGNRRYGKDSGTQRSDTTILLHLARDRRSATAVSLPRDLMVHVPGCLRGDGRRSEPSFTLFNSAFEAGGSACTVRTVEKLTDIRVDHYMVVDFSGFKDMVDAIDGVQVCLKKPINDKAAKLRLPAGRVTLDGEQALGYVRARKSLGDGSDTGRMDRQQQFLGALVNKVQSSDVLLNPAKLYPLLDAATSALTTDPELASLRGLYQLVRGLRDIPTEHVQFLTVPREPYVYDSNRDQLKAAKADALFALLRADAPVKVADYASGEKDDPSSGNSTEPTFRGNTAAEDRCT
;
A
#
# COMPACT_ATOMS: atom_id res chain seq x y z
N MET A 1 -90.09 23.59 32.57
CA MET A 1 -89.82 22.35 33.25
C MET A 1 -89.15 21.49 32.17
N THR A 2 -87.90 21.11 32.21
CA THR A 2 -86.80 20.92 33.18
C THR A 2 -85.53 20.92 32.42
N ASP A 3 -84.53 21.50 33.04
CA ASP A 3 -83.16 21.61 32.58
C ASP A 3 -82.50 20.23 32.29
N VAL A 4 -81.62 20.15 31.28
CA VAL A 4 -80.54 19.22 31.24
C VAL A 4 -79.27 19.99 30.90
N VAL A 5 -78.47 20.17 31.94
CA VAL A 5 -77.16 20.79 31.91
C VAL A 5 -76.13 19.79 31.29
N GLY A 6 -75.41 20.25 30.28
CA GLY A 6 -74.31 19.54 29.70
C GLY A 6 -73.04 19.55 30.54
N ALA A 7 -72.42 18.44 30.68
CA ALA A 7 -71.04 18.26 31.19
C ALA A 7 -70.19 17.49 30.18
N SER A 8 -69.37 18.22 29.44
CA SER A 8 -68.31 17.55 28.67
C SER A 8 -67.21 18.53 28.22
N ALA A 9 -66.29 18.88 29.11
CA ALA A 9 -65.12 19.67 28.73
C ALA A 9 -63.90 19.48 29.68
N THR A 10 -63.46 18.25 29.93
CA THR A 10 -62.23 18.03 30.73
C THR A 10 -61.26 16.96 30.17
N GLY A 11 -61.56 16.29 29.03
CA GLY A 11 -60.73 15.20 28.52
C GLY A 11 -59.53 15.61 27.64
N HIS A 12 -59.53 16.82 27.00
CA HIS A 12 -58.53 17.19 25.99
C HIS A 12 -57.21 17.78 26.55
N GLY A 13 -57.18 18.22 27.78
CA GLY A 13 -55.99 18.85 28.42
C GLY A 13 -54.92 17.85 28.86
N LEU A 14 -55.32 16.71 29.35
CA LEU A 14 -54.46 15.65 29.88
C LEU A 14 -53.70 14.91 28.75
N ALA A 15 -54.37 14.60 27.66
CA ALA A 15 -53.77 13.95 26.48
C ALA A 15 -52.67 14.81 25.83
N ARG A 16 -52.87 16.13 25.73
CA ARG A 16 -51.91 17.08 25.19
C ARG A 16 -50.65 17.25 26.10
N ARG A 17 -50.83 17.19 27.43
CA ARG A 17 -49.68 17.24 28.38
C ARG A 17 -48.86 15.98 28.38
N CYS A 18 -49.49 14.80 28.28
CA CYS A 18 -48.81 13.52 28.21
C CYS A 18 -48.01 13.37 26.87
N ARG A 19 -48.60 13.75 25.74
CA ARG A 19 -47.91 13.80 24.44
C ARG A 19 -46.72 14.76 24.41
N ARG A 20 -46.86 15.96 25.02
CA ARG A 20 -45.71 16.90 25.12
C ARG A 20 -44.57 16.37 25.98
N ARG A 21 -44.86 15.68 27.11
CA ARG A 21 -43.84 15.03 27.94
C ARG A 21 -43.15 13.91 27.22
N TRP A 22 -43.89 13.09 26.47
CA TRP A 22 -43.33 11.99 25.65
C TRP A 22 -42.45 12.54 24.51
N ILE A 23 -42.88 13.57 23.78
CA ILE A 23 -42.08 14.23 22.74
C ILE A 23 -40.79 14.84 23.33
N ARG A 24 -40.85 15.45 24.51
CA ARG A 24 -39.64 15.97 25.17
C ARG A 24 -38.71 14.88 25.63
N GLY A 25 -39.22 13.76 26.11
CA GLY A 25 -38.43 12.58 26.47
C GLY A 25 -37.73 11.96 25.24
N VAL A 26 -38.45 11.80 24.12
CA VAL A 26 -37.90 11.32 22.86
C VAL A 26 -36.86 12.29 22.31
N ALA A 27 -37.11 13.59 22.33
CA ALA A 27 -36.15 14.61 21.89
C ALA A 27 -34.90 14.66 22.74
N LEU A 28 -35.01 14.50 24.08
CA LEU A 28 -33.86 14.38 24.98
C LEU A 28 -33.09 13.08 24.73
N GLY A 29 -33.77 11.95 24.56
CA GLY A 29 -33.15 10.69 24.25
C GLY A 29 -32.41 10.71 22.89
N ALA A 30 -33.02 11.30 21.86
CA ALA A 30 -32.39 11.52 20.57
C ALA A 30 -31.18 12.47 20.65
N GLY A 31 -31.30 13.53 21.47
CA GLY A 31 -30.19 14.44 21.72
C GLY A 31 -29.00 13.77 22.39
N VAL A 32 -29.23 12.94 23.41
CA VAL A 32 -28.16 12.16 24.09
C VAL A 32 -27.54 11.16 23.14
N LEU A 33 -28.31 10.47 22.32
CA LEU A 33 -27.79 9.53 21.30
C LEU A 33 -26.95 10.28 20.26
N LEU A 34 -27.37 11.44 19.79
CA LEU A 34 -26.59 12.26 18.85
C LEU A 34 -25.28 12.76 19.47
N VAL A 35 -25.31 13.27 20.71
CA VAL A 35 -24.08 13.69 21.41
C VAL A 35 -23.15 12.51 21.65
N GLY A 36 -23.69 11.33 22.02
CA GLY A 36 -22.91 10.11 22.18
C GLY A 36 -22.30 9.64 20.86
N ALA A 37 -23.05 9.68 19.75
CA ALA A 37 -22.56 9.31 18.43
C ALA A 37 -21.47 10.28 17.91
N VAL A 38 -21.67 11.59 18.10
CA VAL A 38 -20.68 12.61 17.71
C VAL A 38 -19.43 12.50 18.57
N GLY A 39 -19.59 12.37 19.91
CA GLY A 39 -18.45 12.21 20.82
C GLY A 39 -17.66 10.93 20.58
N GLY A 40 -18.35 9.79 20.36
CA GLY A 40 -17.73 8.53 20.01
C GLY A 40 -17.03 8.56 18.65
N GLY A 41 -17.66 9.16 17.65
CA GLY A 41 -17.08 9.35 16.32
C GLY A 41 -15.83 10.23 16.35
N TRP A 42 -15.87 11.31 17.15
CA TRP A 42 -14.70 12.19 17.32
C TRP A 42 -13.54 11.50 18.04
N ALA A 43 -13.83 10.75 19.12
CA ALA A 43 -12.81 9.99 19.84
C ALA A 43 -12.16 8.94 18.94
N LEU A 44 -12.94 8.25 18.11
CA LEU A 44 -12.47 7.29 17.14
C LEU A 44 -11.58 7.94 16.08
N TYR A 45 -12.04 9.06 15.52
CA TYR A 45 -11.27 9.86 14.57
C TYR A 45 -9.94 10.32 15.18
N ALA A 46 -9.96 10.84 16.40
CA ALA A 46 -8.76 11.29 17.09
C ALA A 46 -7.78 10.15 17.34
N LYS A 47 -8.26 8.97 17.75
CA LYS A 47 -7.42 7.76 17.93
C LYS A 47 -6.74 7.36 16.62
N LEU A 48 -7.50 7.19 15.55
CA LEU A 48 -6.96 6.76 14.25
C LEU A 48 -5.98 7.80 13.66
N SER A 49 -6.27 9.09 13.82
CA SER A 49 -5.35 10.15 13.37
C SER A 49 -4.07 10.20 14.19
N HIS A 50 -4.11 9.84 15.46
CA HIS A 50 -2.92 9.82 16.34
C HIS A 50 -2.04 8.59 16.10
N ASN A 51 -2.58 7.51 15.56
CA ASN A 51 -1.83 6.29 15.23
C ASN A 51 -0.84 6.50 14.09
N ILE A 52 -1.14 7.39 13.14
CA ILE A 52 -0.32 7.58 11.93
C ILE A 52 0.98 8.29 12.31
N THR A 53 2.11 7.66 11.95
CA THR A 53 3.43 8.25 12.17
C THR A 53 3.84 9.09 10.97
N ALA A 54 4.03 10.41 11.20
CA ALA A 54 4.62 11.31 10.20
C ALA A 54 6.17 11.20 10.25
N ASP A 55 6.80 11.08 9.10
CA ASP A 55 8.25 11.09 8.95
C ASP A 55 8.73 12.53 8.67
N ASP A 56 8.62 13.39 9.69
CA ASP A 56 9.01 14.81 9.59
C ASP A 56 10.50 14.97 9.26
N ALA A 57 11.34 14.06 9.73
CA ALA A 57 12.78 14.11 9.49
C ALA A 57 13.10 13.89 8.00
N ALA A 58 12.47 12.90 7.37
CA ALA A 58 12.64 12.66 5.94
C ALA A 58 12.03 13.79 5.09
N ALA A 59 10.88 14.32 5.48
CA ALA A 59 10.27 15.46 4.81
C ALA A 59 11.17 16.71 4.86
N ALA A 60 11.75 17.01 6.02
CA ALA A 60 12.69 18.12 6.18
C ALA A 60 13.97 17.92 5.35
N GLU A 61 14.46 16.70 5.24
CA GLU A 61 15.62 16.39 4.38
C GLU A 61 15.27 16.53 2.89
N LEU A 62 14.11 16.03 2.44
CA LEU A 62 13.65 16.19 1.06
C LEU A 62 13.46 17.67 0.68
N ALA A 63 12.93 18.48 1.57
CA ALA A 63 12.75 19.92 1.36
C ALA A 63 14.08 20.65 1.08
N ARG A 64 15.20 20.18 1.63
CA ARG A 64 16.55 20.75 1.35
C ARG A 64 16.99 20.55 -0.09
N TYR A 65 16.49 19.49 -0.73
CA TYR A 65 16.82 19.12 -2.10
C TYR A 65 15.71 19.42 -3.11
N GLU A 66 14.71 20.21 -2.73
CA GLU A 66 13.54 20.48 -3.57
C GLU A 66 13.92 20.96 -4.98
N ARG A 67 15.02 21.73 -5.12
CA ARG A 67 15.51 22.21 -6.43
C ARG A 67 16.14 21.14 -7.30
N GLU A 68 16.56 20.01 -6.70
CA GLU A 68 17.18 18.88 -7.39
C GLU A 68 16.15 17.80 -7.78
N ARG A 69 14.97 17.86 -7.19
CA ARG A 69 13.90 16.89 -7.44
C ARG A 69 13.29 17.10 -8.83
N PRO A 70 12.86 16.03 -9.50
CA PRO A 70 12.13 16.14 -10.76
C PRO A 70 10.90 17.03 -10.62
N SER A 71 10.53 17.73 -11.69
CA SER A 71 9.29 18.50 -11.72
C SER A 71 8.09 17.58 -11.97
N GLU A 72 6.93 17.97 -11.44
CA GLU A 72 5.65 17.34 -11.78
C GLU A 72 5.33 17.66 -13.26
N LEU A 73 5.30 16.62 -14.11
CA LEU A 73 5.05 16.79 -15.55
C LEU A 73 3.55 16.77 -15.88
N VAL A 74 2.79 15.94 -15.18
CA VAL A 74 1.34 15.80 -15.40
C VAL A 74 0.59 16.08 -14.11
N ARG A 75 -0.03 17.25 -14.05
CA ARG A 75 -0.78 17.70 -12.88
C ARG A 75 -1.94 16.76 -12.57
N GLY A 76 -1.98 16.26 -11.34
CA GLY A 76 -3.02 15.36 -10.83
C GLY A 76 -2.73 13.87 -10.97
N ALA A 77 -1.72 13.43 -11.74
CA ALA A 77 -1.13 12.12 -11.56
C ALA A 77 -0.42 12.07 -10.20
N GLN A 78 -0.26 10.89 -9.59
CA GLN A 78 0.44 10.75 -8.31
C GLN A 78 1.39 9.56 -8.35
N ASN A 79 2.59 9.78 -7.83
CA ASN A 79 3.61 8.75 -7.70
C ASN A 79 3.88 8.50 -6.22
N ILE A 80 3.60 7.30 -5.75
CA ILE A 80 3.68 6.92 -4.35
C ILE A 80 4.73 5.84 -4.20
N LEU A 81 5.71 6.05 -3.34
CA LEU A 81 6.75 5.07 -3.06
C LEU A 81 6.36 4.23 -1.86
N LEU A 82 6.10 2.94 -2.09
CA LEU A 82 5.82 1.97 -1.05
C LEU A 82 7.12 1.27 -0.67
N ILE A 83 7.49 1.31 0.61
CA ILE A 83 8.73 0.74 1.14
C ILE A 83 8.38 -0.29 2.20
N GLY A 84 8.71 -1.56 1.94
CA GLY A 84 8.64 -2.62 2.94
C GLY A 84 9.96 -2.70 3.69
N SER A 85 9.94 -2.36 4.99
CA SER A 85 11.13 -2.37 5.83
C SER A 85 11.24 -3.67 6.62
N ASP A 86 12.47 -4.22 6.68
CA ASP A 86 12.81 -5.33 7.57
C ASP A 86 13.21 -4.85 8.98
N SER A 87 12.79 -3.64 9.38
CA SER A 87 13.03 -3.11 10.70
C SER A 87 12.60 -4.11 11.77
N ARG A 88 13.53 -4.42 12.68
CA ARG A 88 13.29 -5.28 13.84
C ARG A 88 13.09 -4.47 15.12
N ALA A 89 13.01 -3.16 14.99
CA ALA A 89 12.63 -2.27 16.07
C ALA A 89 11.17 -2.54 16.49
N GLY A 90 10.90 -2.44 17.78
CA GLY A 90 9.57 -2.73 18.34
C GLY A 90 9.37 -4.19 18.76
N ASP A 91 8.45 -4.41 19.72
CA ASP A 91 8.24 -5.71 20.36
C ASP A 91 7.69 -6.77 19.41
N GLY A 92 6.87 -6.38 18.41
CA GLY A 92 6.31 -7.28 17.41
C GLY A 92 7.32 -7.87 16.43
N ASN A 93 8.43 -7.17 16.18
CA ASN A 93 9.42 -7.54 15.17
C ASN A 93 10.62 -8.33 15.74
N ARG A 94 10.84 -8.34 17.04
CA ARG A 94 11.99 -9.02 17.71
C ARG A 94 12.06 -10.53 17.43
N ARG A 95 10.93 -11.19 17.17
CA ARG A 95 10.87 -12.63 16.85
C ARG A 95 11.48 -13.00 15.49
N TYR A 96 11.69 -12.03 14.59
CA TYR A 96 12.31 -12.24 13.28
C TYR A 96 13.83 -12.12 13.28
N GLY A 97 14.43 -11.89 14.45
CA GLY A 97 15.87 -11.86 14.71
C GLY A 97 16.27 -10.70 15.60
N LYS A 98 17.56 -10.67 15.97
CA LYS A 98 18.09 -9.54 16.75
C LYS A 98 18.07 -8.28 15.91
N ASP A 99 17.66 -7.16 16.50
CA ASP A 99 17.83 -5.85 15.92
C ASP A 99 19.34 -5.58 15.82
N SER A 100 19.84 -5.52 14.58
CA SER A 100 21.26 -5.20 14.30
C SER A 100 21.50 -3.69 14.20
N GLY A 101 20.44 -2.89 14.43
CA GLY A 101 20.49 -1.44 14.21
C GLY A 101 20.53 -1.04 12.72
N THR A 102 20.50 -2.03 11.80
CA THR A 102 20.43 -1.78 10.36
C THR A 102 19.02 -2.09 9.87
N GLN A 103 18.40 -1.10 9.22
CA GLN A 103 17.11 -1.25 8.56
C GLN A 103 17.35 -1.31 7.06
N ARG A 104 16.78 -2.31 6.39
CA ARG A 104 16.86 -2.44 4.93
C ARG A 104 15.46 -2.47 4.34
N SER A 105 15.32 -1.95 3.14
CA SER A 105 14.11 -2.16 2.36
C SER A 105 14.24 -3.46 1.58
N ASP A 106 13.41 -4.44 1.92
CA ASP A 106 13.36 -5.73 1.19
C ASP A 106 12.42 -5.65 -0.02
N THR A 107 11.49 -4.71 -0.01
CA THR A 107 10.52 -4.47 -1.08
C THR A 107 10.37 -2.96 -1.29
N THR A 108 10.51 -2.52 -2.53
CA THR A 108 10.23 -1.12 -2.91
C THR A 108 9.42 -1.13 -4.19
N ILE A 109 8.29 -0.41 -4.16
CA ILE A 109 7.35 -0.33 -5.28
C ILE A 109 7.03 1.13 -5.54
N LEU A 110 7.23 1.57 -6.79
CA LEU A 110 6.75 2.86 -7.26
C LEU A 110 5.35 2.67 -7.84
N LEU A 111 4.34 3.19 -7.15
CA LEU A 111 2.95 3.15 -7.57
C LEU A 111 2.62 4.46 -8.29
N HIS A 112 2.33 4.39 -9.58
CA HIS A 112 1.82 5.48 -10.39
C HIS A 112 0.30 5.40 -10.47
N LEU A 113 -0.39 6.45 -10.05
CA LEU A 113 -1.84 6.63 -10.20
C LEU A 113 -2.10 7.63 -11.32
N ALA A 114 -2.77 7.20 -12.37
CA ALA A 114 -3.10 8.05 -13.49
C ALA A 114 -3.98 9.24 -13.04
N ARG A 115 -3.82 10.38 -13.70
CA ARG A 115 -4.56 11.62 -13.44
C ARG A 115 -6.07 11.43 -13.44
N ASP A 116 -6.56 10.60 -14.35
CA ASP A 116 -7.98 10.33 -14.50
C ASP A 116 -8.53 9.30 -13.50
N ARG A 117 -7.65 8.71 -12.64
CA ARG A 117 -7.99 7.66 -11.67
C ARG A 117 -8.61 6.41 -12.27
N ARG A 118 -8.28 6.11 -13.53
CA ARG A 118 -8.80 4.92 -14.24
C ARG A 118 -7.78 3.79 -14.34
N SER A 119 -6.53 4.05 -14.03
CA SER A 119 -5.47 3.05 -14.00
C SER A 119 -4.46 3.31 -12.89
N ALA A 120 -3.81 2.23 -12.45
CA ALA A 120 -2.72 2.24 -11.50
C ALA A 120 -1.63 1.27 -11.98
N THR A 121 -0.38 1.71 -11.97
CA THR A 121 0.77 0.90 -12.36
C THR A 121 1.77 0.84 -11.22
N ALA A 122 1.98 -0.37 -10.67
CA ALA A 122 2.91 -0.64 -9.59
C ALA A 122 4.20 -1.26 -10.14
N VAL A 123 5.30 -0.53 -10.06
CA VAL A 123 6.61 -0.93 -10.56
C VAL A 123 7.50 -1.36 -9.40
N SER A 124 7.80 -2.66 -9.31
CA SER A 124 8.73 -3.20 -8.33
C SER A 124 10.18 -2.87 -8.70
N LEU A 125 10.92 -2.30 -7.75
CA LEU A 125 12.34 -2.01 -7.85
C LEU A 125 13.12 -3.08 -7.07
N PRO A 126 13.96 -3.92 -7.75
CA PRO A 126 14.71 -4.97 -7.09
C PRO A 126 15.68 -4.39 -6.06
N ARG A 127 15.74 -4.98 -4.88
CA ARG A 127 16.64 -4.56 -3.81
C ARG A 127 18.12 -4.71 -4.17
N ASP A 128 18.43 -5.71 -5.03
CA ASP A 128 19.78 -6.06 -5.47
C ASP A 128 20.17 -5.32 -6.78
N LEU A 129 19.35 -4.34 -7.21
CA LEU A 129 19.64 -3.47 -8.35
C LEU A 129 20.81 -2.54 -8.05
N MET A 130 21.81 -2.50 -8.93
CA MET A 130 22.95 -1.60 -8.85
C MET A 130 22.55 -0.20 -9.31
N VAL A 131 22.67 0.79 -8.42
CA VAL A 131 22.22 2.17 -8.63
C VAL A 131 23.19 3.20 -8.03
N HIS A 132 23.10 4.43 -8.49
CA HIS A 132 23.75 5.56 -7.85
C HIS A 132 22.90 6.05 -6.66
N VAL A 133 23.35 5.76 -5.44
CA VAL A 133 22.79 6.31 -4.21
C VAL A 133 23.41 7.68 -3.96
N PRO A 134 22.63 8.76 -3.80
CA PRO A 134 23.16 10.09 -3.50
C PRO A 134 23.73 10.15 -2.09
N GLY A 135 24.48 11.22 -1.77
CA GLY A 135 24.88 11.50 -0.40
C GLY A 135 23.66 11.78 0.47
N CYS A 136 23.46 11.02 1.55
CA CYS A 136 22.28 11.04 2.38
C CYS A 136 22.58 11.39 3.84
N LEU A 137 21.65 12.04 4.52
CA LEU A 137 21.73 12.31 5.95
C LEU A 137 21.44 10.98 6.70
N ARG A 138 22.39 10.55 7.52
CA ARG A 138 22.27 9.36 8.37
C ARG A 138 21.58 9.68 9.68
N GLY A 139 21.08 8.66 10.36
CA GLY A 139 20.49 8.80 11.69
C GLY A 139 21.43 9.36 12.77
N ASP A 140 22.76 9.27 12.55
CA ASP A 140 23.80 9.87 13.43
C ASP A 140 24.09 11.36 13.12
N GLY A 141 23.34 11.97 12.18
CA GLY A 141 23.51 13.35 11.75
C GLY A 141 24.63 13.58 10.74
N ARG A 142 25.40 12.55 10.37
CA ARG A 142 26.44 12.63 9.33
C ARG A 142 25.87 12.43 7.95
N ARG A 143 26.56 12.88 6.92
CA ARG A 143 26.24 12.58 5.53
C ARG A 143 27.08 11.43 5.01
N SER A 144 26.42 10.53 4.28
CA SER A 144 27.15 9.53 3.49
C SER A 144 27.69 10.15 2.20
N GLU A 145 28.80 9.62 1.70
CA GLU A 145 29.25 9.93 0.36
C GLU A 145 28.34 9.29 -0.70
N PRO A 146 28.16 9.92 -1.88
CA PRO A 146 27.50 9.27 -3.01
C PRO A 146 28.24 7.99 -3.40
N SER A 147 27.49 6.94 -3.73
CA SER A 147 28.09 5.65 -4.08
C SER A 147 27.29 4.90 -5.13
N PHE A 148 27.95 4.09 -5.94
CA PHE A 148 27.33 3.13 -6.82
C PHE A 148 27.24 1.77 -6.11
N THR A 149 26.03 1.38 -5.71
CA THR A 149 25.83 0.24 -4.81
C THR A 149 24.42 -0.36 -4.96
N LEU A 150 24.07 -1.34 -4.14
CA LEU A 150 22.75 -1.96 -4.13
C LEU A 150 21.67 -0.95 -3.74
N PHE A 151 20.52 -1.03 -4.39
CA PHE A 151 19.39 -0.14 -4.16
C PHE A 151 18.91 -0.15 -2.69
N ASN A 152 18.85 -1.33 -2.06
CA ASN A 152 18.41 -1.44 -0.66
C ASN A 152 19.31 -0.72 0.35
N SER A 153 20.56 -0.42 -0.03
CA SER A 153 21.47 0.35 0.82
C SER A 153 21.08 1.83 0.96
N ALA A 154 20.22 2.34 0.08
CA ALA A 154 19.70 3.70 0.19
C ALA A 154 18.88 3.87 1.48
N PHE A 155 18.02 2.89 1.81
CA PHE A 155 17.23 2.92 3.04
C PHE A 155 18.12 2.80 4.28
N GLU A 156 19.16 1.96 4.25
CA GLU A 156 20.16 1.83 5.32
C GLU A 156 20.97 3.12 5.49
N ALA A 157 21.28 3.82 4.40
CA ALA A 157 22.07 5.05 4.42
C ALA A 157 21.33 6.26 4.98
N GLY A 158 20.03 6.40 4.73
CA GLY A 158 19.30 7.60 5.13
C GLY A 158 17.77 7.45 5.06
N GLY A 159 17.25 6.23 5.29
CA GLY A 159 15.81 5.98 5.42
C GLY A 159 15.00 6.35 4.18
N SER A 160 13.78 6.80 4.42
CA SER A 160 12.81 7.16 3.40
C SER A 160 13.31 8.25 2.47
N ALA A 161 13.91 9.32 2.99
CA ALA A 161 14.41 10.44 2.19
C ALA A 161 15.49 10.01 1.19
N CYS A 162 16.43 9.18 1.63
CA CYS A 162 17.49 8.66 0.77
C CYS A 162 16.92 7.74 -0.33
N THR A 163 15.96 6.90 0.03
CA THR A 163 15.29 5.99 -0.93
C THR A 163 14.51 6.80 -1.97
N VAL A 164 13.72 7.80 -1.56
CA VAL A 164 13.01 8.70 -2.46
C VAL A 164 13.98 9.37 -3.44
N ARG A 165 15.03 10.02 -2.94
CA ARG A 165 16.04 10.69 -3.80
C ARG A 165 16.75 9.72 -4.75
N THR A 166 16.98 8.47 -4.31
CA THR A 166 17.57 7.43 -5.17
C THR A 166 16.62 7.04 -6.30
N VAL A 167 15.33 6.86 -6.00
CA VAL A 167 14.29 6.55 -6.99
C VAL A 167 14.13 7.71 -7.98
N GLU A 168 14.00 8.92 -7.49
CA GLU A 168 13.88 10.12 -8.33
C GLU A 168 15.08 10.28 -9.28
N LYS A 169 16.30 10.07 -8.77
CA LYS A 169 17.52 10.10 -9.60
C LYS A 169 17.56 8.97 -10.63
N LEU A 170 17.04 7.79 -10.29
CA LEU A 170 17.03 6.62 -11.17
C LEU A 170 16.01 6.75 -12.29
N THR A 171 14.84 7.32 -12.01
CA THR A 171 13.66 7.28 -12.88
C THR A 171 13.31 8.61 -13.51
N ASP A 172 13.85 9.71 -13.00
CA ASP A 172 13.44 11.08 -13.29
C ASP A 172 11.92 11.29 -13.08
N ILE A 173 11.31 10.53 -12.15
CA ILE A 173 9.92 10.63 -11.73
C ILE A 173 9.88 11.25 -10.35
N ARG A 174 9.14 12.35 -10.17
CA ARG A 174 8.89 12.93 -8.86
C ARG A 174 8.06 11.97 -8.02
N VAL A 175 8.49 11.70 -6.81
CA VAL A 175 7.73 10.95 -5.81
C VAL A 175 6.92 11.94 -4.98
N ASP A 176 5.60 11.91 -5.10
CA ASP A 176 4.70 12.84 -4.40
C ASP A 176 4.52 12.42 -2.95
N HIS A 177 4.35 11.12 -2.71
CA HIS A 177 4.16 10.54 -1.39
C HIS A 177 5.02 9.30 -1.20
N TYR A 178 5.32 8.96 0.06
CA TYR A 178 5.93 7.68 0.40
C TYR A 178 5.30 7.09 1.65
N MET A 179 5.32 5.77 1.73
CA MET A 179 4.78 4.98 2.83
C MET A 179 5.76 3.88 3.18
N VAL A 180 6.09 3.76 4.46
CA VAL A 180 6.91 2.66 4.99
C VAL A 180 6.02 1.74 5.82
N VAL A 181 6.11 0.45 5.56
CA VAL A 181 5.39 -0.61 6.28
C VAL A 181 6.40 -1.59 6.82
N ASP A 182 6.32 -1.91 8.10
CA ASP A 182 7.12 -2.96 8.71
C ASP A 182 6.41 -4.33 8.69
N PHE A 183 7.11 -5.39 9.12
CA PHE A 183 6.56 -6.75 9.12
C PHE A 183 5.37 -6.93 10.06
N SER A 184 5.37 -6.25 11.21
CA SER A 184 4.25 -6.34 12.15
C SER A 184 3.00 -5.73 11.55
N GLY A 185 3.12 -4.51 11.06
CA GLY A 185 2.02 -3.80 10.44
C GLY A 185 1.46 -4.50 9.21
N PHE A 186 2.32 -5.08 8.38
CA PHE A 186 1.86 -5.89 7.24
C PHE A 186 0.97 -7.04 7.69
N LYS A 187 1.36 -7.79 8.73
CA LYS A 187 0.55 -8.90 9.26
C LYS A 187 -0.76 -8.43 9.83
N ASP A 188 -0.72 -7.40 10.66
CA ASP A 188 -1.90 -6.86 11.33
C ASP A 188 -2.94 -6.36 10.31
N MET A 189 -2.49 -5.76 9.19
CA MET A 189 -3.38 -5.38 8.07
C MET A 189 -4.01 -6.59 7.37
N VAL A 190 -3.24 -7.66 7.14
CA VAL A 190 -3.75 -8.88 6.51
C VAL A 190 -4.77 -9.57 7.44
N ASP A 191 -4.47 -9.66 8.73
CA ASP A 191 -5.36 -10.28 9.71
C ASP A 191 -6.65 -9.48 9.90
N ALA A 192 -6.58 -8.15 9.82
CA ALA A 192 -7.74 -7.26 9.94
C ALA A 192 -8.80 -7.45 8.84
N ILE A 193 -8.41 -8.02 7.70
CA ILE A 193 -9.33 -8.33 6.58
C ILE A 193 -9.68 -9.82 6.47
N ASP A 194 -9.46 -10.61 7.54
CA ASP A 194 -9.65 -12.07 7.58
C ASP A 194 -8.79 -12.81 6.56
N GLY A 195 -7.57 -12.30 6.30
CA GLY A 195 -6.61 -12.92 5.40
C GLY A 195 -6.84 -12.63 3.91
N VAL A 196 -5.87 -13.05 3.10
CA VAL A 196 -5.84 -12.88 1.64
C VAL A 196 -5.83 -14.24 0.96
N GLN A 197 -6.75 -14.46 0.03
CA GLN A 197 -6.82 -15.70 -0.73
C GLN A 197 -5.85 -15.64 -1.92
N VAL A 198 -4.96 -16.63 -2.00
CA VAL A 198 -4.03 -16.82 -3.12
C VAL A 198 -4.23 -18.19 -3.76
N CYS A 199 -3.81 -18.33 -5.02
CA CYS A 199 -3.79 -19.61 -5.72
C CYS A 199 -2.38 -20.17 -5.84
N LEU A 200 -2.17 -21.39 -5.37
CA LEU A 200 -0.88 -22.08 -5.40
C LEU A 200 -0.92 -23.25 -6.39
N LYS A 201 -0.15 -23.15 -7.48
CA LYS A 201 -0.04 -24.25 -8.47
C LYS A 201 0.59 -25.54 -7.88
N LYS A 202 1.42 -25.39 -6.84
CA LYS A 202 2.12 -26.48 -6.14
C LYS A 202 2.14 -26.21 -4.64
N PRO A 203 2.20 -27.27 -3.79
CA PRO A 203 2.34 -27.06 -2.35
C PRO A 203 3.66 -26.39 -2.00
N ILE A 204 3.66 -25.55 -0.96
CA ILE A 204 4.83 -24.86 -0.44
C ILE A 204 5.27 -25.54 0.85
N ASN A 205 6.58 -25.79 0.98
CA ASN A 205 7.19 -26.25 2.22
C ASN A 205 8.55 -25.55 2.37
N ASP A 206 8.52 -24.32 2.91
CA ASP A 206 9.73 -23.51 3.14
C ASP A 206 10.07 -23.47 4.63
N LYS A 207 11.09 -24.24 5.02
CA LYS A 207 11.56 -24.30 6.41
C LYS A 207 12.17 -22.96 6.85
N ALA A 208 12.79 -22.21 5.95
CA ALA A 208 13.42 -20.93 6.27
C ALA A 208 12.37 -19.83 6.53
N ALA A 209 11.30 -19.84 5.73
CA ALA A 209 10.15 -18.96 5.93
C ALA A 209 9.13 -19.52 6.95
N LYS A 210 9.36 -20.72 7.50
CA LYS A 210 8.43 -21.46 8.39
C LYS A 210 7.03 -21.60 7.79
N LEU A 211 6.96 -21.81 6.47
CA LEU A 211 5.73 -21.80 5.70
C LEU A 211 5.42 -23.19 5.13
N ARG A 212 4.21 -23.67 5.40
CA ARG A 212 3.70 -24.91 4.81
C ARG A 212 2.27 -24.70 4.35
N LEU A 213 2.04 -24.75 3.04
CA LEU A 213 0.76 -24.50 2.41
C LEU A 213 0.44 -25.61 1.39
N PRO A 214 -0.82 -26.07 1.30
CA PRO A 214 -1.25 -27.00 0.25
C PRO A 214 -1.32 -26.30 -1.11
N ALA A 215 -1.40 -27.06 -2.20
CA ALA A 215 -1.75 -26.54 -3.51
C ALA A 215 -3.24 -26.16 -3.55
N GLY A 216 -3.62 -25.28 -4.49
CA GLY A 216 -4.99 -24.80 -4.68
C GLY A 216 -5.23 -23.42 -4.08
N ARG A 217 -6.51 -23.09 -3.86
CA ARG A 217 -6.90 -21.82 -3.23
C ARG A 217 -6.69 -21.89 -1.72
N VAL A 218 -5.90 -20.99 -1.19
CA VAL A 218 -5.56 -20.93 0.25
C VAL A 218 -5.73 -19.50 0.73
N THR A 219 -6.42 -19.31 1.86
CA THR A 219 -6.47 -18.02 2.55
C THR A 219 -5.28 -17.94 3.51
N LEU A 220 -4.46 -16.95 3.32
CA LEU A 220 -3.26 -16.69 4.13
C LEU A 220 -3.61 -15.72 5.26
N ASP A 221 -3.33 -16.09 6.51
CA ASP A 221 -3.26 -15.15 7.61
C ASP A 221 -2.01 -14.26 7.52
N GLY A 222 -1.86 -13.28 8.41
CA GLY A 222 -0.75 -12.33 8.36
C GLY A 222 0.63 -12.98 8.44
N GLU A 223 0.81 -14.01 9.28
CA GLU A 223 2.09 -14.73 9.40
C GLU A 223 2.39 -15.55 8.15
N GLN A 224 1.39 -16.24 7.61
CA GLN A 224 1.50 -17.02 6.37
C GLN A 224 1.75 -16.10 5.17
N ALA A 225 1.06 -14.96 5.10
CA ALA A 225 1.26 -13.95 4.06
C ALA A 225 2.68 -13.40 4.08
N LEU A 226 3.20 -13.03 5.26
CA LEU A 226 4.58 -12.58 5.41
C LEU A 226 5.58 -13.67 5.00
N GLY A 227 5.34 -14.93 5.41
CA GLY A 227 6.12 -16.07 4.98
C GLY A 227 6.09 -16.25 3.46
N TYR A 228 4.92 -16.12 2.84
CA TYR A 228 4.70 -16.29 1.41
C TYR A 228 5.46 -15.24 0.57
N VAL A 229 5.37 -13.96 0.91
CA VAL A 229 6.07 -12.89 0.18
C VAL A 229 7.59 -12.89 0.41
N ARG A 230 8.09 -13.59 1.44
CA ARG A 230 9.52 -13.71 1.79
C ARG A 230 10.15 -15.02 1.36
N ALA A 231 9.36 -16.07 1.07
CA ALA A 231 9.88 -17.38 0.70
C ALA A 231 10.79 -17.33 -0.54
N ARG A 232 11.96 -18.00 -0.49
CA ARG A 232 12.94 -18.01 -1.59
C ARG A 232 13.27 -19.41 -2.08
N LYS A 233 13.53 -20.34 -1.15
CA LYS A 233 14.20 -21.63 -1.46
C LYS A 233 13.27 -22.73 -1.92
N SER A 234 11.99 -22.66 -1.64
CA SER A 234 11.03 -23.75 -1.90
C SER A 234 10.10 -23.49 -3.07
N LEU A 235 10.25 -22.35 -3.77
CA LEU A 235 9.31 -21.89 -4.78
C LEU A 235 10.05 -21.43 -6.04
N GLY A 236 9.73 -22.08 -7.17
CA GLY A 236 10.35 -21.78 -8.46
C GLY A 236 11.83 -22.20 -8.53
N ASP A 237 12.63 -21.41 -9.22
CA ASP A 237 14.08 -21.60 -9.39
C ASP A 237 14.92 -21.01 -8.24
N GLY A 238 14.27 -20.48 -7.18
CA GLY A 238 14.93 -19.79 -6.06
C GLY A 238 15.40 -18.38 -6.40
N SER A 239 15.10 -17.89 -7.59
CA SER A 239 15.50 -16.56 -8.05
C SER A 239 14.73 -15.44 -7.33
N ASP A 240 15.31 -14.25 -7.34
CA ASP A 240 14.66 -13.02 -6.85
C ASP A 240 13.44 -12.66 -7.71
N THR A 241 13.45 -13.02 -9.00
CA THR A 241 12.33 -12.88 -9.93
C THR A 241 11.09 -13.59 -9.43
N GLY A 242 11.20 -14.88 -9.10
CA GLY A 242 10.08 -15.66 -8.57
C GLY A 242 9.52 -15.13 -7.25
N ARG A 243 10.34 -14.44 -6.44
CA ARG A 243 9.86 -13.73 -5.24
C ARG A 243 9.04 -12.50 -5.61
N MET A 244 9.51 -11.66 -6.53
CA MET A 244 8.79 -10.48 -6.97
C MET A 244 7.44 -10.83 -7.62
N ASP A 245 7.39 -11.88 -8.44
CA ASP A 245 6.15 -12.38 -9.03
C ASP A 245 5.12 -12.76 -7.95
N ARG A 246 5.57 -13.44 -6.88
CA ARG A 246 4.69 -13.77 -5.75
C ARG A 246 4.22 -12.55 -4.98
N GLN A 247 5.08 -11.57 -4.78
CA GLN A 247 4.71 -10.30 -4.15
C GLN A 247 3.65 -9.58 -4.98
N GLN A 248 3.79 -9.53 -6.30
CA GLN A 248 2.82 -8.91 -7.20
C GLN A 248 1.48 -9.67 -7.20
N GLN A 249 1.52 -11.01 -7.23
CA GLN A 249 0.32 -11.83 -7.10
C GLN A 249 -0.41 -11.61 -5.78
N PHE A 250 0.35 -11.56 -4.68
CA PHE A 250 -0.22 -11.29 -3.36
C PHE A 250 -0.85 -9.89 -3.31
N LEU A 251 -0.19 -8.86 -3.87
CA LEU A 251 -0.72 -7.50 -3.93
C LEU A 251 -1.99 -7.44 -4.80
N GLY A 252 -2.04 -8.15 -5.93
CA GLY A 252 -3.25 -8.27 -6.73
C GLY A 252 -4.40 -8.88 -5.94
N ALA A 253 -4.15 -10.00 -5.25
CA ALA A 253 -5.13 -10.64 -4.39
C ALA A 253 -5.57 -9.74 -3.21
N LEU A 254 -4.64 -8.98 -2.63
CA LEU A 254 -4.93 -7.99 -1.59
C LEU A 254 -5.84 -6.87 -2.10
N VAL A 255 -5.55 -6.31 -3.29
CA VAL A 255 -6.40 -5.29 -3.94
C VAL A 255 -7.81 -5.82 -4.15
N ASN A 256 -7.96 -7.03 -4.71
CA ASN A 256 -9.27 -7.67 -4.89
C ASN A 256 -10.01 -7.84 -3.57
N LYS A 257 -9.32 -8.29 -2.51
CA LYS A 257 -9.91 -8.47 -1.18
C LYS A 257 -10.39 -7.15 -0.58
N VAL A 258 -9.57 -6.11 -0.64
CA VAL A 258 -9.90 -4.78 -0.09
C VAL A 258 -11.02 -4.11 -0.88
N GLN A 259 -11.04 -4.24 -2.22
CA GLN A 259 -12.11 -3.67 -3.05
C GLN A 259 -13.44 -4.43 -2.92
N SER A 260 -13.43 -5.65 -2.35
CA SER A 260 -14.67 -6.41 -2.15
C SER A 260 -15.62 -5.65 -1.21
N SER A 261 -16.92 -5.72 -1.49
CA SER A 261 -17.98 -5.09 -0.67
C SER A 261 -17.99 -5.60 0.77
N ASP A 262 -17.40 -6.78 1.01
CA ASP A 262 -17.33 -7.44 2.30
C ASP A 262 -16.44 -6.71 3.32
N VAL A 263 -15.43 -5.99 2.85
CA VAL A 263 -14.54 -5.19 3.70
C VAL A 263 -14.99 -3.74 3.78
N LEU A 264 -15.20 -3.10 2.63
CA LEU A 264 -15.46 -1.64 2.57
C LEU A 264 -16.82 -1.23 3.09
N LEU A 265 -17.85 -2.10 2.98
CA LEU A 265 -19.21 -1.81 3.43
C LEU A 265 -19.50 -2.37 4.84
N ASN A 266 -18.59 -3.12 5.43
CA ASN A 266 -18.77 -3.70 6.76
C ASN A 266 -17.96 -2.91 7.82
N PRO A 267 -18.63 -2.08 8.66
CA PRO A 267 -17.92 -1.29 9.69
C PRO A 267 -17.14 -2.16 10.68
N ALA A 268 -17.58 -3.41 10.94
CA ALA A 268 -16.89 -4.32 11.85
C ALA A 268 -15.54 -4.83 11.30
N LYS A 269 -15.37 -4.82 9.95
CA LYS A 269 -14.10 -5.14 9.28
C LYS A 269 -13.30 -3.89 8.92
N LEU A 270 -14.00 -2.82 8.53
CA LEU A 270 -13.37 -1.58 8.13
C LEU A 270 -12.60 -0.92 9.28
N TYR A 271 -13.16 -0.90 10.50
CA TYR A 271 -12.49 -0.27 11.63
C TYR A 271 -11.19 -0.99 12.02
N PRO A 272 -11.13 -2.32 12.23
CA PRO A 272 -9.88 -3.02 12.49
C PRO A 272 -8.83 -2.81 11.38
N LEU A 273 -9.24 -2.78 10.13
CA LEU A 273 -8.34 -2.50 9.00
C LEU A 273 -7.75 -1.08 9.09
N LEU A 274 -8.59 -0.08 9.37
CA LEU A 274 -8.11 1.30 9.54
C LEU A 274 -7.20 1.44 10.76
N ASP A 275 -7.52 0.80 11.88
CA ASP A 275 -6.69 0.82 13.09
C ASP A 275 -5.32 0.16 12.83
N ALA A 276 -5.30 -1.02 12.20
CA ALA A 276 -4.08 -1.72 11.81
C ALA A 276 -3.26 -0.90 10.79
N ALA A 277 -3.90 -0.41 9.73
CA ALA A 277 -3.22 0.38 8.70
C ALA A 277 -2.64 1.68 9.29
N THR A 278 -3.41 2.44 10.07
CA THR A 278 -2.92 3.70 10.64
C THR A 278 -1.81 3.49 11.67
N SER A 279 -1.80 2.38 12.40
CA SER A 279 -0.75 2.05 13.38
C SER A 279 0.53 1.50 12.74
N ALA A 280 0.41 0.96 11.53
CA ALA A 280 1.50 0.27 10.82
C ALA A 280 2.27 1.18 9.86
N LEU A 281 1.70 2.32 9.50
CA LEU A 281 2.23 3.19 8.47
C LEU A 281 3.07 4.33 9.05
N THR A 282 4.30 4.45 8.53
CA THR A 282 5.06 5.70 8.59
C THR A 282 5.03 6.34 7.21
N THR A 283 4.63 7.60 7.11
CA THR A 283 4.39 8.26 5.83
C THR A 283 4.87 9.70 5.84
N ASP A 284 4.91 10.33 4.68
CA ASP A 284 5.12 11.77 4.59
C ASP A 284 4.01 12.53 5.34
N PRO A 285 4.27 13.79 5.78
CA PRO A 285 3.33 14.56 6.59
C PRO A 285 1.98 14.84 5.91
N GLU A 286 1.92 14.86 4.57
CA GLU A 286 0.67 15.13 3.84
C GLU A 286 -0.28 13.93 3.90
N LEU A 287 0.25 12.72 3.80
CA LEU A 287 -0.51 11.48 3.99
C LEU A 287 -0.70 11.11 5.48
N ALA A 288 0.05 11.71 6.40
CA ALA A 288 -0.04 11.42 7.83
C ALA A 288 -1.34 11.97 8.47
N SER A 289 -2.45 11.76 7.78
CA SER A 289 -3.79 12.11 8.25
C SER A 289 -4.83 11.14 7.70
N LEU A 290 -5.91 10.91 8.46
CA LEU A 290 -7.03 10.10 7.97
C LEU A 290 -7.63 10.66 6.68
N ARG A 291 -7.63 11.98 6.50
CA ARG A 291 -8.12 12.63 5.29
C ARG A 291 -7.23 12.31 4.09
N GLY A 292 -5.90 12.39 4.26
CA GLY A 292 -4.92 12.05 3.21
C GLY A 292 -5.06 10.58 2.79
N LEU A 293 -5.06 9.65 3.76
CA LEU A 293 -5.25 8.23 3.50
C LEU A 293 -6.61 7.93 2.86
N TYR A 294 -7.68 8.57 3.31
CA TYR A 294 -9.01 8.43 2.71
C TYR A 294 -9.04 8.87 1.24
N GLN A 295 -8.41 10.00 0.92
CA GLN A 295 -8.34 10.50 -0.46
C GLN A 295 -7.56 9.54 -1.35
N LEU A 296 -6.45 8.98 -0.85
CA LEU A 296 -5.68 7.96 -1.56
C LEU A 296 -6.51 6.71 -1.81
N VAL A 297 -7.13 6.13 -0.77
CA VAL A 297 -7.95 4.92 -0.88
C VAL A 297 -9.14 5.16 -1.81
N ARG A 298 -9.78 6.32 -1.73
CA ARG A 298 -10.86 6.69 -2.64
C ARG A 298 -10.39 6.74 -4.10
N GLY A 299 -9.18 7.28 -4.36
CA GLY A 299 -8.60 7.33 -5.70
C GLY A 299 -8.29 5.94 -6.27
N LEU A 300 -8.03 4.95 -5.42
CA LEU A 300 -7.73 3.57 -5.82
C LEU A 300 -8.97 2.69 -5.93
N ARG A 301 -10.01 2.98 -5.14
CA ARG A 301 -11.18 2.12 -4.99
C ARG A 301 -11.94 1.89 -6.29
N ASP A 302 -12.06 2.94 -7.11
CA ASP A 302 -12.89 2.94 -8.30
C ASP A 302 -12.12 2.48 -9.56
N ILE A 303 -10.81 2.14 -9.42
CA ILE A 303 -10.01 1.60 -10.51
C ILE A 303 -10.36 0.12 -10.71
N PRO A 304 -10.85 -0.29 -11.89
CA PRO A 304 -11.10 -1.71 -12.17
C PRO A 304 -9.83 -2.55 -11.99
N THR A 305 -9.98 -3.76 -11.48
CA THR A 305 -8.83 -4.64 -11.17
C THR A 305 -8.00 -5.02 -12.40
N GLU A 306 -8.61 -5.02 -13.58
CA GLU A 306 -7.96 -5.21 -14.88
C GLU A 306 -7.01 -4.05 -15.23
N HIS A 307 -7.24 -2.87 -14.66
CA HIS A 307 -6.43 -1.66 -14.85
C HIS A 307 -5.46 -1.38 -13.70
N VAL A 308 -5.41 -2.26 -12.69
CA VAL A 308 -4.37 -2.26 -11.65
C VAL A 308 -3.29 -3.23 -12.10
N GLN A 309 -2.16 -2.69 -12.52
CA GLN A 309 -1.06 -3.43 -13.14
C GLN A 309 0.14 -3.52 -12.20
N PHE A 310 0.80 -4.68 -12.22
CA PHE A 310 2.02 -4.95 -11.47
C PHE A 310 3.10 -5.42 -12.43
N LEU A 311 4.27 -4.80 -12.36
CA LEU A 311 5.42 -5.19 -13.15
C LEU A 311 6.73 -4.97 -12.39
N THR A 312 7.77 -5.62 -12.83
CA THR A 312 9.13 -5.35 -12.35
C THR A 312 9.84 -4.45 -13.36
N VAL A 313 10.61 -3.48 -12.88
CA VAL A 313 11.43 -2.64 -13.76
C VAL A 313 12.27 -3.53 -14.70
N PRO A 314 12.36 -3.22 -15.99
CA PRO A 314 13.17 -3.97 -16.94
C PRO A 314 14.64 -4.05 -16.47
N ARG A 315 15.11 -5.26 -16.25
CA ARG A 315 16.44 -5.54 -15.67
C ARG A 315 17.11 -6.74 -16.33
N GLU A 316 18.40 -6.84 -16.13
CA GLU A 316 19.26 -7.94 -16.53
C GLU A 316 20.34 -8.18 -15.48
N PRO A 317 21.04 -9.32 -15.47
CA PRO A 317 22.16 -9.54 -14.55
C PRO A 317 23.22 -8.47 -14.71
N TYR A 318 23.77 -7.99 -13.58
CA TYR A 318 24.85 -7.01 -13.59
C TYR A 318 26.13 -7.63 -14.19
N VAL A 319 26.79 -6.91 -15.07
CA VAL A 319 27.91 -7.42 -15.87
C VAL A 319 29.12 -7.87 -15.07
N TYR A 320 29.31 -7.34 -13.85
CA TYR A 320 30.43 -7.69 -12.98
C TYR A 320 30.07 -8.69 -11.87
N ASP A 321 28.77 -8.92 -11.61
CA ASP A 321 28.30 -9.87 -10.59
C ASP A 321 26.88 -10.34 -10.91
N SER A 322 26.76 -11.53 -11.42
CA SER A 322 25.47 -12.11 -11.84
C SER A 322 24.46 -12.34 -10.70
N ASN A 323 24.89 -12.20 -9.43
CA ASN A 323 23.97 -12.21 -8.28
C ASN A 323 23.31 -10.85 -8.03
N ARG A 324 23.62 -9.85 -8.84
CA ARG A 324 23.07 -8.50 -8.79
C ARG A 324 22.36 -8.19 -10.10
N ASP A 325 21.56 -7.14 -10.06
CA ASP A 325 20.82 -6.66 -11.21
C ASP A 325 21.32 -5.30 -11.67
N GLN A 326 21.18 -5.03 -12.97
CA GLN A 326 21.24 -3.70 -13.56
C GLN A 326 20.00 -3.44 -14.41
N LEU A 327 19.68 -2.18 -14.65
CA LEU A 327 18.60 -1.83 -15.56
C LEU A 327 18.92 -2.29 -16.99
N LYS A 328 17.91 -2.84 -17.66
CA LYS A 328 17.92 -2.96 -19.13
C LYS A 328 17.59 -1.57 -19.69
N ALA A 329 18.62 -0.73 -19.84
CA ALA A 329 18.51 0.73 -19.96
C ALA A 329 17.40 1.19 -20.94
N ALA A 330 17.46 0.80 -22.20
CA ALA A 330 16.47 1.27 -23.20
C ALA A 330 15.02 0.92 -22.86
N LYS A 331 14.77 -0.31 -22.30
CA LYS A 331 13.40 -0.70 -21.90
C LYS A 331 12.98 0.00 -20.60
N ALA A 332 13.90 0.21 -19.66
CA ALA A 332 13.61 0.92 -18.42
C ALA A 332 13.31 2.39 -18.68
N ASP A 333 14.10 3.05 -19.51
CA ASP A 333 13.90 4.44 -19.92
C ASP A 333 12.54 4.64 -20.62
N ALA A 334 12.15 3.68 -21.48
CA ALA A 334 10.84 3.69 -22.14
C ALA A 334 9.69 3.57 -21.12
N LEU A 335 9.82 2.68 -20.11
CA LEU A 335 8.84 2.56 -19.02
C LEU A 335 8.72 3.87 -18.24
N PHE A 336 9.85 4.43 -17.81
CA PHE A 336 9.86 5.67 -17.05
C PHE A 336 9.32 6.85 -17.86
N ALA A 337 9.58 6.90 -19.17
CA ALA A 337 9.00 7.92 -20.06
C ALA A 337 7.47 7.83 -20.14
N LEU A 338 6.91 6.62 -20.23
CA LEU A 338 5.45 6.42 -20.19
C LEU A 338 4.83 6.88 -18.88
N LEU A 339 5.43 6.50 -17.74
CA LEU A 339 4.93 6.91 -16.42
C LEU A 339 5.02 8.43 -16.22
N ARG A 340 6.12 9.08 -16.65
CA ARG A 340 6.26 10.54 -16.61
C ARG A 340 5.21 11.25 -17.44
N ALA A 341 4.86 10.67 -18.57
CA ALA A 341 3.86 11.24 -19.49
C ALA A 341 2.41 10.88 -19.11
N ASP A 342 2.19 10.14 -18.01
CA ASP A 342 0.87 9.58 -17.64
C ASP A 342 0.23 8.79 -18.80
N ALA A 343 1.08 8.10 -19.56
CA ALA A 343 0.67 7.31 -20.72
C ALA A 343 0.39 5.85 -20.31
N PRO A 344 -0.55 5.17 -21.00
CA PRO A 344 -0.86 3.78 -20.71
C PRO A 344 0.35 2.86 -20.85
N VAL A 345 0.57 1.98 -19.85
CA VAL A 345 1.60 0.96 -19.89
C VAL A 345 0.96 -0.35 -20.35
N LYS A 346 1.51 -0.97 -21.42
CA LYS A 346 1.04 -2.28 -21.87
C LYS A 346 1.78 -3.38 -21.13
N VAL A 347 1.03 -4.23 -20.41
CA VAL A 347 1.56 -5.37 -19.68
C VAL A 347 1.17 -6.66 -20.38
N ALA A 348 2.17 -7.53 -20.63
CA ALA A 348 1.95 -8.89 -21.11
C ALA A 348 2.06 -9.88 -19.94
N ASP A 349 1.16 -10.87 -19.94
CA ASP A 349 1.11 -11.90 -18.89
C ASP A 349 2.38 -12.76 -18.87
N TYR A 350 2.83 -13.13 -17.68
CA TYR A 350 3.90 -14.12 -17.47
C TYR A 350 3.58 -15.49 -18.08
N ALA A 351 2.30 -15.85 -18.22
CA ALA A 351 1.86 -17.15 -18.75
C ALA A 351 2.02 -17.25 -20.28
N SER A 352 2.11 -16.14 -21.00
CA SER A 352 2.16 -16.14 -22.48
C SER A 352 3.43 -16.73 -23.08
N GLY A 353 4.42 -17.09 -22.26
CA GLY A 353 5.64 -17.78 -22.70
C GLY A 353 6.48 -17.01 -23.73
N GLU A 354 6.07 -15.79 -24.03
CA GLU A 354 6.74 -14.94 -24.99
C GLU A 354 8.12 -14.57 -24.44
N LYS A 355 9.12 -15.29 -24.92
CA LYS A 355 10.51 -14.91 -24.72
C LYS A 355 10.65 -13.48 -25.20
N ASP A 356 11.43 -12.67 -24.50
CA ASP A 356 11.88 -11.36 -24.97
C ASP A 356 12.53 -11.45 -26.36
N ASP A 357 11.72 -11.73 -27.39
CA ASP A 357 12.18 -11.78 -28.77
C ASP A 357 12.06 -10.35 -29.34
N PRO A 358 13.17 -9.68 -29.64
CA PRO A 358 13.15 -8.38 -30.26
C PRO A 358 12.59 -8.40 -31.70
N SER A 359 12.23 -9.58 -32.21
CA SER A 359 11.79 -9.79 -33.59
C SER A 359 10.28 -9.99 -33.79
N SER A 360 9.44 -10.04 -32.71
CA SER A 360 7.98 -10.08 -32.94
C SER A 360 7.49 -8.71 -33.38
N GLY A 361 7.51 -8.53 -34.69
CA GLY A 361 7.30 -7.29 -35.38
C GLY A 361 5.89 -6.73 -35.27
N ASN A 362 5.83 -5.42 -35.45
CA ASN A 362 4.69 -4.55 -35.78
C ASN A 362 3.91 -3.86 -34.66
N SER A 363 4.25 -3.96 -33.38
CA SER A 363 3.71 -3.00 -32.41
C SER A 363 4.76 -1.93 -32.08
N THR A 364 4.50 -0.69 -32.43
CA THR A 364 5.37 0.48 -32.20
C THR A 364 5.51 0.83 -30.72
N GLU A 365 4.74 0.19 -29.84
CA GLU A 365 4.69 0.48 -28.41
C GLU A 365 5.34 -0.62 -27.58
N PRO A 366 6.20 -0.27 -26.60
CA PRO A 366 6.89 -1.24 -25.77
C PRO A 366 5.90 -1.97 -24.84
N THR A 367 6.02 -3.31 -24.78
CA THR A 367 5.27 -4.17 -23.88
C THR A 367 6.17 -4.63 -22.74
N PHE A 368 5.64 -4.67 -21.50
CA PHE A 368 6.35 -5.03 -20.29
C PHE A 368 5.78 -6.30 -19.68
N ARG A 369 6.63 -7.12 -19.09
CA ARG A 369 6.19 -8.35 -18.41
C ARG A 369 5.62 -7.99 -17.04
N GLY A 370 4.42 -8.50 -16.76
CA GLY A 370 3.72 -8.23 -15.51
C GLY A 370 2.42 -9.00 -15.39
N ASN A 371 1.55 -8.56 -14.51
CA ASN A 371 0.21 -9.09 -14.29
C ASN A 371 -0.75 -7.98 -13.89
N THR A 372 -2.05 -8.28 -13.91
CA THR A 372 -3.08 -7.38 -13.38
C THR A 372 -3.65 -7.92 -12.06
N ALA A 373 -4.34 -7.06 -11.30
CA ALA A 373 -5.02 -7.50 -10.10
C ALA A 373 -6.18 -8.47 -10.39
N ALA A 374 -6.76 -8.42 -11.58
CA ALA A 374 -7.84 -9.33 -12.00
C ALA A 374 -7.38 -10.77 -12.28
N GLU A 375 -6.08 -11.01 -12.41
CA GLU A 375 -5.54 -12.30 -12.82
C GLU A 375 -5.73 -13.37 -11.74
N ASP A 376 -6.59 -14.37 -12.02
CA ASP A 376 -6.77 -15.56 -11.19
C ASP A 376 -5.99 -16.74 -11.76
N ARG A 377 -4.92 -17.15 -11.09
CA ARG A 377 -4.04 -18.24 -11.54
C ARG A 377 -4.54 -19.65 -11.19
N CYS A 378 -5.74 -19.76 -10.61
CA CYS A 378 -6.42 -21.05 -10.39
C CYS A 378 -7.30 -21.50 -11.57
N THR A 379 -7.50 -20.66 -12.55
CA THR A 379 -8.22 -20.95 -13.79
C THR A 379 -7.26 -21.34 -14.90
#